data_96c686572b721bf5c0aa36ae93d0df04
#
_entry.id   96c686572b721bf5c0aa36ae93d0df04
#
_cell.length_a   1.000
_cell.length_b   1.000
_cell.length_c   1.000
_cell.angle_alpha   90.00
_cell.angle_beta   90.00
_cell.angle_gamma   90.00
#
_symmetry.space_group_name_H-M   'P 1'
#
loop_
_entity.id
_entity.type
_entity.pdbx_description
1 polymer ?
#
loop_
_entity_poly.entity_id
_entity_poly.type
_entity_poly.pdbx_seq_one_letter_code
_entity_poly.pdbx_strand_id
1 'polypeptide(L)'
;RWILRRDGPAATSHFEVGAFLRSGAAERRPDLQMSFLPLALAPGAVQGDTSLGQHGFQVHLDLVKPRSRGRLWIASADPATPPRVLFDYLSDPSD
;
A
#
# COMPACT_ATOMS: atom_id res chain seq x y z
N ARG A 1 11.20 5.70 24.93
CA ARG A 1 12.60 5.52 24.48
C ARG A 1 12.94 6.54 23.41
N TRP A 2 12.08 6.72 22.40
CA TRP A 2 12.28 7.74 21.36
C TRP A 2 12.37 9.17 21.90
N ILE A 3 11.50 9.54 22.86
CA ILE A 3 11.46 10.88 23.43
C ILE A 3 12.79 11.28 24.11
N LEU A 4 13.47 10.31 24.73
CA LEU A 4 14.68 10.57 25.50
C LEU A 4 15.99 10.33 24.74
N ARG A 5 15.99 9.34 23.84
CA ARG A 5 17.20 8.88 23.14
C ARG A 5 17.12 9.01 21.63
N ARG A 6 15.94 9.27 21.10
CA ARG A 6 15.64 9.32 19.66
C ARG A 6 16.04 8.03 18.92
N ASP A 7 15.96 6.90 19.62
CA ASP A 7 16.23 5.57 19.08
C ASP A 7 15.01 4.67 19.20
N GLY A 8 15.06 3.52 18.50
CA GLY A 8 14.01 2.49 18.50
C GLY A 8 13.06 2.57 17.29
N PRO A 9 12.01 1.73 17.25
CA PRO A 9 11.14 1.61 16.09
C PRO A 9 10.48 2.90 15.60
N ALA A 10 10.24 3.85 16.52
CA ALA A 10 9.66 5.15 16.18
C ALA A 10 10.67 6.18 15.64
N ALA A 11 11.94 5.80 15.48
CA ALA A 11 12.99 6.67 14.96
C ALA A 11 13.04 6.73 13.44
N THR A 12 12.32 5.83 12.74
CA THR A 12 12.26 5.77 11.28
C THR A 12 10.83 5.93 10.78
N SER A 13 10.67 6.29 9.54
CA SER A 13 9.37 6.34 8.86
C SER A 13 8.89 4.96 8.41
N HIS A 14 9.67 3.92 8.61
CA HIS A 14 9.52 2.55 8.12
C HIS A 14 9.68 2.38 6.59
N PHE A 15 9.34 3.38 5.79
CA PHE A 15 9.57 3.40 4.35
C PHE A 15 10.86 4.18 4.06
N GLU A 16 12.00 3.53 4.19
CA GLU A 16 13.31 4.20 4.13
C GLU A 16 13.82 4.40 2.71
N VAL A 17 13.41 3.51 1.79
CA VAL A 17 13.81 3.56 0.38
C VAL A 17 12.59 3.33 -0.50
N GLY A 18 12.50 4.11 -1.56
CA GLY A 18 11.48 3.96 -2.58
C GLY A 18 12.04 4.23 -3.98
N ALA A 19 11.35 3.72 -4.98
CA ALA A 19 11.67 3.95 -6.37
C ALA A 19 10.40 4.12 -7.20
N PHE A 20 10.49 4.92 -8.25
CA PHE A 20 9.49 4.98 -9.31
C PHE A 20 10.07 4.34 -10.56
N LEU A 21 9.39 3.33 -11.08
CA LEU A 21 9.84 2.49 -12.16
C LEU A 21 8.87 2.55 -13.34
N ARG A 22 9.35 2.18 -14.50
CA ARG A 22 8.52 1.95 -15.68
C ARG A 22 8.36 0.44 -15.88
N SER A 23 7.14 -0.04 -16.02
CA SER A 23 6.84 -1.45 -16.26
C SER A 23 7.39 -1.94 -17.60
N GLY A 24 7.56 -1.03 -18.56
CA GLY A 24 8.12 -1.34 -19.86
C GLY A 24 8.77 -0.14 -20.55
N ALA A 25 9.55 -0.40 -21.59
CA ALA A 25 10.23 0.63 -22.36
C ALA A 25 9.28 1.59 -23.09
N ALA A 26 8.05 1.15 -23.38
CA ALA A 26 7.02 1.95 -24.01
C ALA A 26 6.41 3.01 -23.09
N GLU A 27 6.54 2.83 -21.77
CA GLU A 27 5.99 3.76 -20.80
C GLU A 27 6.80 5.06 -20.78
N ARG A 28 6.12 6.18 -21.06
CA ARG A 28 6.75 7.51 -21.08
C ARG A 28 7.08 8.05 -19.70
N ARG A 29 6.37 7.59 -18.66
CA ARG A 29 6.51 8.02 -17.26
C ARG A 29 6.46 6.79 -16.36
N PRO A 30 7.06 6.87 -15.17
CA PRO A 30 6.89 5.81 -14.17
C PRO A 30 5.41 5.51 -13.90
N ASP A 31 5.09 4.25 -13.87
CA ASP A 31 3.77 3.67 -13.62
C ASP A 31 3.75 2.70 -12.44
N LEU A 32 4.94 2.35 -11.94
CA LEU A 32 5.12 1.55 -10.74
C LEU A 32 5.83 2.35 -9.65
N GLN A 33 5.37 2.20 -8.43
CA GLN A 33 6.05 2.65 -7.22
C GLN A 33 6.50 1.44 -6.42
N MET A 34 7.74 1.46 -5.98
CA MET A 34 8.30 0.46 -5.09
C MET A 34 8.67 1.11 -3.76
N SER A 35 8.32 0.48 -2.66
CA SER A 35 8.65 0.93 -1.32
C SER A 35 9.26 -0.22 -0.53
N PHE A 36 10.38 0.05 0.12
CA PHE A 36 11.10 -0.92 0.93
C PHE A 36 10.84 -0.68 2.42
N LEU A 37 10.48 -1.76 3.13
CA LEU A 37 10.32 -1.77 4.57
C LEU A 37 11.33 -2.75 5.18
N PRO A 38 12.20 -2.30 6.10
CA PRO A 38 13.16 -3.16 6.78
C PRO A 38 12.53 -3.96 7.92
N LEU A 39 11.31 -4.47 7.70
CA LEU A 39 10.59 -5.31 8.66
C LEU A 39 9.69 -6.29 7.90
N ALA A 40 9.46 -7.46 8.48
CA ALA A 40 8.53 -8.44 7.95
C ALA A 40 7.28 -8.48 8.83
N LEU A 41 6.11 -8.23 8.22
CA LEU A 41 4.82 -8.46 8.85
C LEU A 41 4.31 -9.84 8.46
N ALA A 42 3.70 -10.55 9.39
CA ALA A 42 3.06 -11.81 9.07
C ALA A 42 1.92 -11.60 8.05
N PRO A 43 1.74 -12.50 7.07
CA PRO A 43 0.58 -12.44 6.18
C PRO A 43 -0.72 -12.45 7.01
N GLY A 44 -1.59 -11.47 6.76
CA GLY A 44 -2.85 -11.34 7.50
C GLY A 44 -2.75 -10.68 8.88
N ALA A 45 -1.59 -10.12 9.23
CA ALA A 45 -1.48 -9.31 10.44
C ALA A 45 -2.51 -8.16 10.41
N VAL A 46 -3.41 -8.17 11.37
CA VAL A 46 -4.40 -7.11 11.54
C VAL A 46 -3.72 -5.89 12.11
N GLN A 47 -4.23 -4.72 11.79
CA GLN A 47 -3.73 -3.44 12.30
C GLN A 47 -3.57 -3.49 13.84
N GLY A 48 -2.34 -3.37 14.32
CA GLY A 48 -1.99 -3.46 15.73
C GLY A 48 -1.27 -4.75 16.15
N ASP A 49 -1.27 -5.79 15.32
CA ASP A 49 -0.44 -6.97 15.55
C ASP A 49 0.97 -6.70 15.01
N THR A 50 1.86 -6.32 15.92
CA THR A 50 3.29 -6.13 15.65
C THR A 50 4.11 -7.39 15.92
N SER A 51 3.49 -8.56 15.90
CA SER A 51 4.22 -9.83 16.01
C SER A 51 5.12 -9.99 14.79
N LEU A 52 6.29 -9.37 14.87
CA LEU A 52 7.41 -9.57 13.98
C LEU A 52 7.94 -10.98 14.25
N GLY A 53 7.32 -11.97 13.66
CA GLY A 53 7.65 -13.36 13.93
C GLY A 53 9.04 -13.80 13.46
N GLN A 54 9.68 -13.01 12.58
CA GLN A 54 10.98 -13.38 11.98
C GLN A 54 11.72 -12.14 11.49
N HIS A 55 13.04 -12.26 11.40
CA HIS A 55 13.87 -11.29 10.70
C HIS A 55 13.54 -11.31 9.22
N GLY A 56 13.29 -10.14 8.64
CA GLY A 56 12.95 -10.04 7.23
C GLY A 56 12.69 -8.60 6.81
N PHE A 57 12.35 -8.45 5.55
CA PHE A 57 11.97 -7.18 4.94
C PHE A 57 10.78 -7.41 4.00
N GLN A 58 10.12 -6.33 3.63
CA GLN A 58 9.06 -6.34 2.63
C GLN A 58 9.37 -5.33 1.54
N VAL A 59 8.96 -5.68 0.33
CA VAL A 59 8.91 -4.76 -0.79
C VAL A 59 7.46 -4.66 -1.23
N HIS A 60 6.92 -3.44 -1.19
CA HIS A 60 5.61 -3.15 -1.72
C HIS A 60 5.78 -2.63 -3.14
N LEU A 61 4.98 -3.16 -4.04
CA LEU A 61 4.92 -2.73 -5.43
C LEU A 61 3.50 -2.25 -5.72
N ASP A 62 3.38 -0.99 -6.07
CA ASP A 62 2.10 -0.32 -6.26
C ASP A 62 1.98 0.16 -7.71
N LEU A 63 0.84 -0.12 -8.33
CA LEU A 63 0.51 0.41 -9.64
C LEU A 63 0.01 1.86 -9.49
N VAL A 64 0.77 2.82 -9.99
CA VAL A 64 0.49 4.26 -9.81
C VAL A 64 -0.59 4.76 -10.78
N LYS A 65 -0.75 4.10 -11.91
CA LYS A 65 -1.68 4.52 -12.98
C LYS A 65 -2.51 3.37 -13.50
N PRO A 66 -3.36 2.75 -12.66
CA PRO A 66 -4.22 1.68 -13.12
C PRO A 66 -5.20 2.18 -14.20
N ARG A 67 -5.52 1.36 -15.15
CA ARG A 67 -6.60 1.58 -16.14
C ARG A 67 -7.93 1.10 -15.62
N SER A 68 -7.93 0.08 -14.78
CA SER A 68 -9.11 -0.39 -14.05
C SER A 68 -9.84 0.76 -13.35
N ARG A 69 -11.16 0.73 -13.38
CA ARG A 69 -12.02 1.74 -12.76
C ARG A 69 -13.12 1.08 -11.94
N GLY A 70 -13.16 1.40 -10.68
CA GLY A 70 -14.26 1.03 -9.80
C GLY A 70 -15.44 1.98 -9.89
N ARG A 71 -16.46 1.71 -9.08
CA ARG A 71 -17.67 2.51 -8.97
C ARG A 71 -18.06 2.69 -7.52
N LEU A 72 -18.61 3.86 -7.22
CA LEU A 72 -19.23 4.16 -5.94
C LEU A 72 -20.61 4.76 -6.20
N TRP A 73 -21.63 4.30 -5.46
CA TRP A 73 -22.97 4.85 -5.58
C TRP A 73 -23.72 4.81 -4.24
N ILE A 74 -24.68 5.72 -4.11
CA ILE A 74 -25.55 5.79 -2.95
C ILE A 74 -26.52 4.62 -3.01
N ALA A 75 -26.61 3.85 -1.92
CA ALA A 75 -27.46 2.66 -1.82
C ALA A 75 -28.87 2.97 -1.30
N SER A 76 -29.05 4.10 -0.59
CA SER A 76 -30.31 4.47 0.07
C SER A 76 -30.38 5.99 0.26
N ALA A 77 -31.58 6.54 0.40
CA ALA A 77 -31.78 7.92 0.84
C ALA A 77 -31.48 8.12 2.33
N ASP A 78 -31.38 7.06 3.10
CA ASP A 78 -30.99 7.10 4.52
C ASP A 78 -29.47 7.36 4.64
N PRO A 79 -29.06 8.49 5.26
CA PRO A 79 -27.66 8.84 5.40
C PRO A 79 -26.86 7.91 6.30
N ALA A 80 -27.51 7.09 7.14
CA ALA A 80 -26.86 6.07 7.96
C ALA A 80 -26.48 4.81 7.15
N THR A 81 -27.06 4.62 5.97
CA THR A 81 -26.73 3.49 5.09
C THR A 81 -25.45 3.78 4.33
N PRO A 82 -24.39 2.96 4.51
CA PRO A 82 -23.13 3.18 3.79
C PRO A 82 -23.31 3.03 2.28
N PRO A 83 -22.53 3.77 1.47
CA PRO A 83 -22.54 3.63 0.02
C PRO A 83 -22.04 2.25 -0.40
N ARG A 84 -22.45 1.82 -1.58
CA ARG A 84 -21.86 0.64 -2.22
C ARG A 84 -20.59 1.03 -2.95
N VAL A 85 -19.56 0.21 -2.80
CA VAL A 85 -18.27 0.42 -3.44
C VAL A 85 -17.88 -0.86 -4.17
N LEU A 86 -17.56 -0.73 -5.45
CA LEU A 86 -16.92 -1.76 -6.27
C LEU A 86 -15.53 -1.24 -6.64
N PHE A 87 -14.48 -1.85 -6.12
CA PHE A 87 -13.11 -1.42 -6.40
C PHE A 87 -12.65 -1.81 -7.81
N ASP A 88 -13.02 -3.00 -8.26
CA ASP A 88 -12.72 -3.53 -9.59
C ASP A 88 -11.22 -3.46 -9.96
N TYR A 89 -10.36 -3.73 -8.96
CA TYR A 89 -8.90 -3.72 -9.14
C TYR A 89 -8.47 -4.78 -10.17
N LEU A 90 -7.45 -4.47 -10.97
CA LEU A 90 -6.85 -5.37 -11.94
C LEU A 90 -7.85 -5.97 -12.94
N SER A 91 -8.93 -5.27 -13.22
CA SER A 91 -9.94 -5.69 -14.21
C SER A 91 -9.49 -5.43 -15.66
N ASP A 92 -8.59 -4.48 -15.85
CA ASP A 92 -7.93 -4.24 -17.14
C ASP A 92 -6.69 -5.15 -17.25
N PRO A 93 -6.57 -5.97 -18.31
CA PRO A 93 -5.42 -6.87 -18.48
C PRO A 93 -4.05 -6.18 -18.57
N SER A 94 -4.02 -4.87 -18.76
CA SER A 94 -2.78 -4.10 -18.80
C SER A 94 -2.28 -3.67 -17.42
N ASP A 95 -3.10 -3.82 -16.38
CA ASP A 95 -2.73 -3.55 -15.01
C ASP A 95 -2.02 -4.78 -14.40
#